data_fdb9ba49e4028f9057572bdc84af3043
#
_entry.id   fdb9ba49e4028f9057572bdc84af3043
#
_cell.length_a   1.000
_cell.length_b   1.000
_cell.length_c   1.000
_cell.angle_alpha   90.00
_cell.angle_beta   90.00
_cell.angle_gamma   90.00
#
_symmetry.space_group_name_H-M   'P 1'
#
loop_
_entity.id
_entity.type
_entity.pdbx_description
1 polymer ?
#
loop_
_entity_poly.entity_id
_entity_poly.type
_entity_poly.pdbx_seq_one_letter_code
_entity_poly.pdbx_strand_id
1 'polypeptide(L)'
;VDRELTRGRRSIGVRGRFTAQEALAVLLTGSGLMARYARDDAVTLQVPPTPAPLLRGASARNTARINTSYAAALQQAIEASLCRSPLTRPGSFRALVQVWVNADGVIEHSRLVSSTGDEQRDEALVRSLGTTRVERPAPSALRQPVTLLLMPDTTGIRMECTAGTGAAGA
;
A
#
# COMPACT_ATOMS: atom_id res chain seq x y z
N VAL A 1 3.59 -11.36 -23.96
CA VAL A 1 2.78 -10.12 -24.06
C VAL A 1 1.34 -10.49 -23.76
N ASP A 2 0.77 -9.85 -22.76
CA ASP A 2 -0.60 -10.07 -22.38
C ASP A 2 -1.53 -9.45 -23.45
N ARG A 3 -2.31 -10.29 -24.12
CA ARG A 3 -3.21 -9.87 -25.20
C ARG A 3 -4.31 -8.92 -24.74
N GLU A 4 -4.66 -8.97 -23.46
CA GLU A 4 -5.66 -8.08 -22.86
C GLU A 4 -5.16 -6.63 -22.82
N LEU A 5 -3.87 -6.40 -22.57
CA LEU A 5 -3.27 -5.05 -22.51
C LEU A 5 -3.23 -4.34 -23.86
N THR A 6 -3.20 -5.11 -24.95
CA THR A 6 -3.09 -4.58 -26.32
C THR A 6 -4.42 -4.52 -27.06
N ARG A 7 -5.47 -5.15 -26.52
CA ARG A 7 -6.79 -5.20 -27.16
C ARG A 7 -7.39 -3.79 -27.28
N GLY A 8 -7.81 -3.45 -28.49
CA GLY A 8 -8.44 -2.16 -28.79
C GLY A 8 -7.50 -0.95 -28.85
N ARG A 9 -6.20 -1.17 -28.72
CA ARG A 9 -5.20 -0.09 -28.83
C ARG A 9 -4.65 -0.01 -30.23
N ARG A 10 -4.48 1.22 -30.73
CA ARG A 10 -3.90 1.50 -32.04
C ARG A 10 -2.54 2.12 -31.85
N SER A 11 -1.57 1.68 -32.63
CA SER A 11 -0.25 2.30 -32.73
C SER A 11 -0.13 3.12 -34.01
N ILE A 12 0.67 4.15 -33.96
CA ILE A 12 1.10 4.87 -35.17
C ILE A 12 2.19 4.04 -35.85
N GLY A 13 2.06 3.82 -37.15
CA GLY A 13 3.06 3.08 -37.93
C GLY A 13 4.42 3.79 -37.90
N VAL A 14 5.49 3.01 -37.87
CA VAL A 14 6.87 3.51 -37.93
C VAL A 14 7.48 3.18 -39.28
N ARG A 15 8.04 4.18 -39.97
CA ARG A 15 8.80 4.00 -41.20
C ARG A 15 10.13 4.74 -41.09
N GLY A 16 11.22 4.06 -41.37
CA GLY A 16 12.58 4.63 -41.31
C GLY A 16 13.59 3.65 -40.72
N ARG A 17 14.80 4.14 -40.49
CA ARG A 17 15.84 3.39 -39.80
C ARG A 17 15.80 3.75 -38.34
N PHE A 18 15.40 2.82 -37.50
CA PHE A 18 15.31 2.95 -36.05
C PHE A 18 15.95 1.72 -35.39
N THR A 19 16.50 1.89 -34.23
CA THR A 19 16.80 0.76 -33.37
C THR A 19 15.50 0.12 -32.89
N ALA A 20 15.54 -1.14 -32.45
CA ALA A 20 14.35 -1.84 -31.96
C ALA A 20 13.68 -1.08 -30.79
N GLN A 21 14.49 -0.47 -29.93
CA GLN A 21 14.01 0.31 -28.78
C GLN A 21 13.33 1.62 -29.21
N GLU A 22 13.93 2.34 -30.15
CA GLU A 22 13.35 3.57 -30.69
C GLU A 22 12.05 3.30 -31.45
N ALA A 23 12.03 2.28 -32.29
CA ALA A 23 10.83 1.87 -33.01
C ALA A 23 9.69 1.51 -32.04
N LEU A 24 10.00 0.77 -30.98
CA LEU A 24 9.01 0.40 -29.99
C LEU A 24 8.49 1.62 -29.21
N ALA A 25 9.35 2.55 -28.85
CA ALA A 25 8.95 3.79 -28.18
C ALA A 25 7.99 4.62 -29.04
N VAL A 26 8.28 4.75 -30.34
CA VAL A 26 7.40 5.46 -31.28
C VAL A 26 6.07 4.73 -31.47
N LEU A 27 6.08 3.40 -31.60
CA LEU A 27 4.86 2.59 -31.73
C LEU A 27 3.95 2.67 -30.51
N LEU A 28 4.52 2.85 -29.32
CA LEU A 28 3.77 2.97 -28.07
C LEU A 28 3.25 4.37 -27.82
N THR A 29 3.73 5.38 -28.56
CA THR A 29 3.28 6.78 -28.42
C THR A 29 1.78 6.86 -28.69
N GLY A 30 1.04 7.42 -27.73
CA GLY A 30 -0.43 7.55 -27.83
C GLY A 30 -1.23 6.27 -27.53
N SER A 31 -0.58 5.12 -27.35
CA SER A 31 -1.27 3.87 -26.98
C SER A 31 -1.61 3.76 -25.49
N GLY A 32 -1.01 4.63 -24.65
CA GLY A 32 -1.13 4.56 -23.19
C GLY A 32 -0.38 3.36 -22.60
N LEU A 33 0.59 2.81 -23.32
CA LEU A 33 1.48 1.76 -22.83
C LEU A 33 2.92 2.24 -22.81
N MET A 34 3.73 1.68 -21.93
CA MET A 34 5.17 1.88 -21.90
C MET A 34 5.90 0.55 -21.96
N ALA A 35 7.08 0.58 -22.57
CA ALA A 35 7.98 -0.56 -22.61
C ALA A 35 8.92 -0.52 -21.40
N ARG A 36 9.05 -1.61 -20.71
CA ARG A 36 10.07 -1.81 -19.68
C ARG A 36 11.01 -2.92 -20.11
N TYR A 37 12.27 -2.58 -20.26
CA TYR A 37 13.30 -3.51 -20.67
C TYR A 37 13.84 -4.24 -19.43
N ALA A 38 13.70 -5.56 -19.41
CA ALA A 38 14.28 -6.40 -18.37
C ALA A 38 15.70 -6.85 -18.75
N ARG A 39 15.95 -6.96 -20.08
CA ARG A 39 17.23 -7.27 -20.71
C ARG A 39 17.22 -6.64 -22.10
N ASP A 40 18.34 -6.69 -22.80
CA ASP A 40 18.45 -6.13 -24.15
C ASP A 40 17.52 -6.78 -25.16
N ASP A 41 17.11 -8.02 -24.92
CA ASP A 41 16.22 -8.85 -25.76
C ASP A 41 14.84 -9.10 -25.14
N ALA A 42 14.58 -8.62 -23.92
CA ALA A 42 13.33 -8.87 -23.21
C ALA A 42 12.63 -7.57 -22.79
N VAL A 43 11.45 -7.35 -23.34
CA VAL A 43 10.61 -6.19 -23.05
C VAL A 43 9.26 -6.61 -22.50
N THR A 44 8.80 -5.91 -21.49
CA THR A 44 7.45 -6.04 -20.94
C THR A 44 6.67 -4.77 -21.21
N LEU A 45 5.47 -4.91 -21.77
CA LEU A 45 4.54 -3.80 -21.92
C LEU A 45 3.72 -3.66 -20.63
N GLN A 46 3.61 -2.46 -20.13
CA GLN A 46 2.77 -2.14 -18.96
C GLN A 46 2.07 -0.80 -19.15
N VAL A 47 0.95 -0.64 -18.47
CA VAL A 47 0.32 0.68 -18.37
C VAL A 47 1.22 1.52 -17.46
N PRO A 48 1.71 2.70 -17.93
CA PRO A 48 2.48 3.56 -17.04
C PRO A 48 1.64 3.88 -15.80
N PRO A 49 2.25 3.91 -14.61
CA PRO A 49 1.59 4.51 -13.48
C PRO A 49 1.25 5.93 -13.91
N THR A 50 -0.03 6.29 -13.93
CA THR A 50 -0.53 7.55 -14.46
C THR A 50 0.30 8.68 -13.87
N PRO A 51 1.13 9.40 -14.65
CA PRO A 51 1.75 10.60 -14.13
C PRO A 51 0.59 11.55 -13.85
N ALA A 52 0.44 11.96 -12.59
CA ALA A 52 -0.49 13.03 -12.27
C ALA A 52 -0.16 14.20 -13.20
N PRO A 53 -1.15 14.78 -13.93
CA PRO A 53 -0.88 15.86 -14.86
C PRO A 53 -0.11 16.97 -14.13
N LEU A 54 0.94 17.48 -14.75
CA LEU A 54 1.88 18.47 -14.20
C LEU A 54 1.21 19.75 -13.64
N LEU A 55 -0.02 20.01 -14.01
CA LEU A 55 -0.86 21.12 -13.48
C LEU A 55 -1.43 20.87 -12.08
N ARG A 56 -1.23 19.66 -11.49
CA ARG A 56 -1.70 19.30 -10.15
C ARG A 56 -0.58 19.10 -9.14
N GLY A 57 0.59 19.65 -9.36
CA GLY A 57 1.73 19.47 -8.46
C GLY A 57 1.44 19.84 -7.00
N ALA A 58 0.62 20.87 -6.75
CA ALA A 58 0.21 21.25 -5.41
C ALA A 58 -0.86 20.28 -4.84
N SER A 59 -1.86 19.88 -5.62
CA SER A 59 -2.89 18.94 -5.19
C SER A 59 -2.34 17.53 -4.96
N ALA A 60 -1.45 17.07 -5.85
CA ALA A 60 -0.82 15.75 -5.69
C ALA A 60 0.08 15.69 -4.45
N ARG A 61 0.84 16.75 -4.17
CA ARG A 61 1.65 16.85 -2.95
C ARG A 61 0.78 16.91 -1.70
N ASN A 62 -0.32 17.65 -1.72
CA ASN A 62 -1.26 17.70 -0.62
C ASN A 62 -1.93 16.36 -0.38
N THR A 63 -2.38 15.67 -1.42
CA THR A 63 -2.95 14.32 -1.33
C THR A 63 -1.93 13.32 -0.79
N ALA A 64 -0.68 13.37 -1.25
CA ALA A 64 0.39 12.53 -0.74
C ALA A 64 0.68 12.80 0.75
N ARG A 65 0.70 14.07 1.17
CA ARG A 65 0.87 14.45 2.58
C ARG A 65 -0.30 13.99 3.44
N ILE A 66 -1.53 14.15 2.99
CA ILE A 66 -2.73 13.70 3.67
C ILE A 66 -2.71 12.17 3.84
N ASN A 67 -2.37 11.44 2.79
CA ASN A 67 -2.27 9.98 2.84
C ASN A 67 -1.15 9.51 3.78
N THR A 68 0.01 10.17 3.77
CA THR A 68 1.10 9.87 4.70
C THR A 68 0.70 10.16 6.16
N SER A 69 0.07 11.29 6.40
CA SER A 69 -0.43 11.67 7.72
C SER A 69 -1.53 10.71 8.22
N TYR A 70 -2.42 10.26 7.32
CA TYR A 70 -3.45 9.28 7.65
C TYR A 70 -2.85 7.89 7.91
N ALA A 71 -1.88 7.47 7.12
CA ALA A 71 -1.17 6.21 7.31
C ALA A 71 -0.49 6.15 8.69
N ALA A 72 0.12 7.25 9.14
CA ALA A 72 0.70 7.34 10.47
C ALA A 72 -0.36 7.22 11.58
N ALA A 73 -1.51 7.90 11.42
CA ALA A 73 -2.63 7.79 12.37
C ALA A 73 -3.23 6.38 12.40
N LEU A 74 -3.38 5.75 11.25
CA LEU A 74 -3.82 4.36 11.12
C LEU A 74 -2.84 3.40 11.80
N GLN A 75 -1.55 3.58 11.58
CA GLN A 75 -0.50 2.80 12.24
C GLN A 75 -0.60 2.91 13.76
N GLN A 76 -0.67 4.12 14.29
CA GLN A 76 -0.81 4.35 15.74
C GLN A 76 -2.07 3.71 16.33
N ALA A 77 -3.20 3.80 15.63
CA ALA A 77 -4.45 3.17 16.07
C ALA A 77 -4.34 1.65 16.11
N ILE A 78 -3.70 1.06 15.10
CA ILE A 78 -3.45 -0.38 15.03
C ILE A 78 -2.48 -0.81 16.14
N GLU A 79 -1.38 -0.10 16.34
CA GLU A 79 -0.43 -0.37 17.42
C GLU A 79 -1.13 -0.35 18.79
N ALA A 80 -1.89 0.69 19.06
CA ALA A 80 -2.65 0.80 20.31
C ALA A 80 -3.63 -0.36 20.50
N SER A 81 -4.28 -0.81 19.44
CA SER A 81 -5.19 -1.94 19.47
C SER A 81 -4.47 -3.27 19.71
N LEU A 82 -3.34 -3.49 19.03
CA LEU A 82 -2.54 -4.70 19.15
C LEU A 82 -1.85 -4.81 20.53
N CYS A 83 -1.50 -3.68 21.12
CA CYS A 83 -0.86 -3.64 22.44
C CYS A 83 -1.79 -4.04 23.59
N ARG A 84 -3.11 -4.10 23.38
CA ARG A 84 -4.08 -4.49 24.41
C ARG A 84 -3.99 -5.97 24.78
N SER A 85 -3.47 -6.81 23.91
CA SER A 85 -3.35 -8.25 24.15
C SER A 85 -1.90 -8.71 24.06
N PRO A 86 -1.44 -9.54 24.99
CA PRO A 86 -0.09 -10.11 24.96
C PRO A 86 0.14 -10.98 23.71
N LEU A 87 -0.92 -11.60 23.16
CA LEU A 87 -0.83 -12.42 21.94
C LEU A 87 -0.53 -11.60 20.68
N THR A 88 -1.06 -10.37 20.62
CA THR A 88 -0.95 -9.50 19.43
C THR A 88 0.10 -8.42 19.58
N ARG A 89 0.74 -8.33 20.75
CA ARG A 89 1.76 -7.31 21.01
C ARG A 89 2.87 -7.38 19.97
N PRO A 90 3.12 -6.28 19.22
CA PRO A 90 4.18 -6.23 18.23
C PRO A 90 5.57 -6.52 18.83
N GLY A 91 6.49 -6.95 18.00
CA GLY A 91 7.88 -7.15 18.38
C GLY A 91 8.32 -8.62 18.52
N SER A 92 7.39 -9.57 18.59
CA SER A 92 7.70 -10.99 18.74
C SER A 92 7.43 -11.85 17.48
N PHE A 93 6.78 -11.27 16.48
CA PHE A 93 6.37 -12.00 15.28
C PHE A 93 6.43 -11.12 14.02
N ARG A 94 6.36 -11.76 12.88
CA ARG A 94 6.21 -11.12 11.58
C ARG A 94 4.85 -11.47 10.99
N ALA A 95 4.14 -10.47 10.48
CA ALA A 95 2.88 -10.67 9.77
C ALA A 95 2.70 -9.62 8.68
N LEU A 96 2.06 -10.01 7.59
CA LEU A 96 1.63 -9.09 6.54
C LEU A 96 0.11 -9.02 6.57
N VAL A 97 -0.42 -7.84 6.79
CA VAL A 97 -1.85 -7.61 6.96
C VAL A 97 -2.35 -6.58 5.96
N GLN A 98 -3.52 -6.81 5.41
CA GLN A 98 -4.26 -5.85 4.60
C GLN A 98 -5.52 -5.42 5.35
N VAL A 99 -5.78 -4.12 5.37
CA VAL A 99 -6.93 -3.54 6.03
C VAL A 99 -7.71 -2.63 5.08
N TRP A 100 -9.02 -2.64 5.20
CA TRP A 100 -9.96 -1.74 4.54
C TRP A 100 -10.60 -0.86 5.58
N VAL A 101 -10.53 0.43 5.36
CA VAL A 101 -11.01 1.45 6.29
C VAL A 101 -12.17 2.19 5.65
N ASN A 102 -13.29 2.32 6.35
CA ASN A 102 -14.43 3.09 5.86
C ASN A 102 -14.22 4.61 6.01
N ALA A 103 -15.18 5.38 5.50
CA ALA A 103 -15.13 6.85 5.56
C ALA A 103 -15.02 7.40 6.98
N ASP A 104 -15.53 6.68 7.98
CA ASP A 104 -15.53 7.08 9.39
C ASP A 104 -14.22 6.71 10.13
N GLY A 105 -13.29 6.07 9.43
CA GLY A 105 -12.01 5.64 10.03
C GLY A 105 -12.07 4.29 10.74
N VAL A 106 -13.14 3.51 10.55
CA VAL A 106 -13.26 2.16 11.14
C VAL A 106 -12.69 1.12 10.18
N ILE A 107 -11.91 0.18 10.69
CA ILE A 107 -11.47 -0.97 9.91
C ILE A 107 -12.66 -1.92 9.75
N GLU A 108 -13.26 -1.93 8.56
CA GLU A 108 -14.40 -2.79 8.23
C GLU A 108 -13.98 -4.22 7.89
N HIS A 109 -12.81 -4.35 7.29
CA HIS A 109 -12.29 -5.64 6.86
C HIS A 109 -10.78 -5.69 7.06
N SER A 110 -10.31 -6.85 7.48
CA SER A 110 -8.88 -7.14 7.60
C SER A 110 -8.59 -8.53 7.07
N ARG A 111 -7.44 -8.68 6.43
CA ARG A 111 -6.97 -9.95 5.89
C ARG A 111 -5.51 -10.15 6.25
N LEU A 112 -5.22 -11.30 6.84
CA LEU A 112 -3.86 -11.74 7.06
C LEU A 112 -3.33 -12.37 5.77
N VAL A 113 -2.33 -11.76 5.18
CA VAL A 113 -1.70 -12.23 3.93
C VAL A 113 -0.60 -13.25 4.24
N SER A 114 0.12 -13.03 5.34
CA SER A 114 1.14 -13.95 5.83
C SER A 114 0.88 -14.22 7.32
N SER A 115 0.74 -15.49 7.66
CA SER A 115 0.54 -15.97 9.02
C SER A 115 1.74 -15.65 9.91
N THR A 116 1.47 -15.47 11.21
CA THR A 116 2.50 -15.34 12.24
C THR A 116 3.16 -16.68 12.59
N GLY A 117 2.60 -17.79 12.11
CA GLY A 117 2.98 -19.15 12.49
C GLY A 117 2.22 -19.71 13.71
N ASP A 118 1.30 -18.94 14.27
CA ASP A 118 0.47 -19.30 15.41
C ASP A 118 -0.98 -18.91 15.14
N GLU A 119 -1.86 -19.92 15.04
CA GLU A 119 -3.27 -19.74 14.68
C GLU A 119 -4.03 -18.89 15.70
N GLN A 120 -3.77 -19.07 16.99
CA GLN A 120 -4.42 -18.29 18.05
C GLN A 120 -4.02 -16.80 17.94
N ARG A 121 -2.78 -16.52 17.59
CA ARG A 121 -2.29 -15.17 17.35
C ARG A 121 -2.92 -14.58 16.10
N ASP A 122 -3.02 -15.35 15.03
CA ASP A 122 -3.63 -14.93 13.78
C ASP A 122 -5.09 -14.51 13.97
N GLU A 123 -5.88 -15.31 14.70
CA GLU A 123 -7.25 -14.97 15.05
C GLU A 123 -7.33 -13.72 15.95
N ALA A 124 -6.46 -13.62 16.93
CA ALA A 124 -6.40 -12.47 17.84
C ALA A 124 -6.04 -11.18 17.07
N LEU A 125 -5.14 -11.27 16.09
CA LEU A 125 -4.78 -10.14 15.22
C LEU A 125 -5.99 -9.66 14.40
N VAL A 126 -6.67 -10.56 13.72
CA VAL A 126 -7.85 -10.22 12.89
C VAL A 126 -8.95 -9.61 13.79
N ARG A 127 -9.19 -10.16 14.95
CA ARG A 127 -10.18 -9.65 15.92
C ARG A 127 -9.80 -8.25 16.42
N SER A 128 -8.55 -8.04 16.79
CA SER A 128 -8.07 -6.73 17.27
C SER A 128 -8.16 -5.66 16.18
N LEU A 129 -7.84 -6.01 14.94
CA LEU A 129 -7.96 -5.11 13.80
C LEU A 129 -9.41 -4.74 13.52
N GLY A 130 -10.35 -5.69 13.60
CA GLY A 130 -11.78 -5.44 13.40
C GLY A 130 -12.43 -4.52 14.43
N THR A 131 -11.78 -4.28 15.57
CA THR A 131 -12.23 -3.33 16.60
C THR A 131 -11.45 -2.00 16.57
N THR A 132 -10.52 -1.86 15.63
CA THR A 132 -9.67 -0.68 15.54
C THR A 132 -10.39 0.46 14.82
N ARG A 133 -10.34 1.64 15.44
CA ARG A 133 -10.85 2.88 14.89
C ARG A 133 -9.76 3.93 14.87
N VAL A 134 -9.62 4.60 13.74
CA VAL A 134 -8.77 5.78 13.61
C VAL A 134 -9.60 7.00 13.98
N GLU A 135 -9.09 7.89 14.80
CA GLU A 135 -9.80 9.11 15.24
C GLU A 135 -10.03 10.14 14.12
N ARG A 136 -9.62 9.81 12.92
CA ARG A 136 -9.76 10.65 11.73
C ARG A 136 -10.57 9.94 10.66
N PRO A 137 -11.40 10.65 9.91
CA PRO A 137 -12.06 10.10 8.74
C PRO A 137 -11.03 9.70 7.68
N ALA A 138 -11.29 8.60 6.98
CA ALA A 138 -10.43 8.16 5.90
C ALA A 138 -10.51 9.13 4.70
N PRO A 139 -9.38 9.55 4.13
CA PRO A 139 -9.38 10.36 2.93
C PRO A 139 -10.05 9.62 1.76
N SER A 140 -10.86 10.29 0.97
CA SER A 140 -11.52 9.72 -0.20
C SER A 140 -10.52 9.19 -1.26
N ALA A 141 -9.29 9.73 -1.27
CA ALA A 141 -8.21 9.32 -2.15
C ALA A 141 -7.34 8.18 -1.56
N LEU A 142 -7.71 7.62 -0.40
CA LEU A 142 -6.97 6.53 0.21
C LEU A 142 -7.04 5.29 -0.67
N ARG A 143 -5.90 4.82 -1.12
CA ARG A 143 -5.83 3.56 -1.86
C ARG A 143 -5.96 2.39 -0.91
N GLN A 144 -6.90 1.51 -1.18
CA GLN A 144 -7.18 0.35 -0.37
C GLN A 144 -7.03 -0.95 -1.19
N PRO A 145 -6.62 -2.04 -0.56
CA PRO A 145 -6.30 -2.18 0.86
C PRO A 145 -5.01 -1.47 1.26
N VAL A 146 -4.95 -1.00 2.51
CA VAL A 146 -3.70 -0.56 3.10
C VAL A 146 -2.94 -1.78 3.59
N THR A 147 -1.72 -1.96 3.11
CA THR A 147 -0.88 -3.11 3.48
C THR A 147 0.10 -2.71 4.57
N LEU A 148 0.11 -3.47 5.65
CA LEU A 148 0.93 -3.26 6.84
C LEU A 148 1.84 -4.46 7.04
N LEU A 149 3.12 -4.21 7.23
CA LEU A 149 4.09 -5.22 7.60
C LEU A 149 4.44 -5.05 9.09
N LEU A 150 4.03 -6.03 9.88
CA LEU A 150 4.43 -6.14 11.28
C LEU A 150 5.75 -6.89 11.34
N MET A 151 6.74 -6.30 11.97
CA MET A 151 8.10 -6.86 12.05
C MET A 151 8.45 -7.16 13.51
N PRO A 152 9.23 -8.21 13.75
CA PRO A 152 9.83 -8.42 15.07
C PRO A 152 10.86 -7.33 15.38
N ASP A 153 11.08 -7.09 16.65
CA ASP A 153 11.84 -5.96 17.22
C ASP A 153 13.35 -5.92 16.89
N THR A 154 13.81 -6.81 16.02
CA THR A 154 15.23 -6.94 15.64
C THR A 154 15.74 -5.83 14.72
N THR A 155 14.86 -4.97 14.19
CA THR A 155 15.20 -3.96 13.17
C THR A 155 15.22 -2.52 13.66
N GLY A 156 15.07 -2.27 14.95
CA GLY A 156 15.27 -0.93 15.54
C GLY A 156 14.15 0.09 15.31
N ILE A 157 13.09 -0.26 14.58
CA ILE A 157 11.86 0.53 14.50
C ILE A 157 10.89 -0.11 15.50
N ARG A 158 10.93 0.35 16.74
CA ARG A 158 10.10 -0.16 17.80
C ARG A 158 8.66 0.35 17.61
N MET A 159 7.76 -0.57 17.37
CA MET A 159 6.38 -0.41 17.82
C MET A 159 6.39 -0.59 19.35
N GLU A 160 6.65 0.48 20.08
CA GLU A 160 6.62 0.41 21.55
C GLU A 160 5.17 0.49 22.00
N CYS A 161 4.69 -0.59 22.60
CA CYS A 161 3.53 -0.52 23.44
C CYS A 161 3.90 0.34 24.67
N THR A 162 3.72 1.64 24.58
CA THR A 162 3.77 2.50 25.76
C THR A 162 2.69 2.01 26.71
N ALA A 163 3.10 1.43 27.83
CA ALA A 163 2.20 1.17 28.93
C ALA A 163 1.55 2.52 29.24
N GLY A 164 0.24 2.63 29.00
CA GLY A 164 -0.51 3.79 29.41
C GLY A 164 -0.23 4.00 30.88
N THR A 165 0.46 5.06 31.23
CA THR A 165 0.60 5.55 32.57
C THR A 165 -0.80 5.99 32.96
N GLY A 166 -1.61 5.04 33.44
CA GLY A 166 -2.80 5.36 34.18
C GLY A 166 -2.35 6.20 35.35
N ALA A 167 -2.60 7.49 35.28
CA ALA A 167 -2.50 8.36 36.41
C ALA A 167 -3.43 7.81 37.50
N ALA A 168 -2.86 7.12 38.46
CA ALA A 168 -3.46 6.97 39.77
C ALA A 168 -3.39 8.35 40.39
N GLY A 169 -4.44 9.12 40.17
CA GLY A 169 -4.73 10.30 40.99
C GLY A 169 -5.26 9.81 42.31
N ALA A 170 -4.58 10.15 43.36
CA ALA A 170 -5.03 10.04 44.73
C ALA A 170 -6.29 10.86 45.01
#